data_7e89ee6eca8e1facf27c9dc6788ee610
#
_entry.id   7e89ee6eca8e1facf27c9dc6788ee610
#
_cell.length_a   1.000
_cell.length_b   1.000
_cell.length_c   1.000
_cell.angle_alpha   90.00
_cell.angle_beta   90.00
_cell.angle_gamma   90.00
#
_symmetry.space_group_name_H-M   'P 1'
#
loop_
_entity.id
_entity.type
_entity.pdbx_description
1 polymer ?
#
loop_
_entity_poly.entity_id
_entity_poly.type
_entity_poly.pdbx_seq_one_letter_code
_entity_poly.pdbx_strand_id
1 'polypeptide(L)'
;MQLQVEYVDISTIKPSKEPTSKLGDIYQLGEHKLMCGDSTNAEHVAKLMDGVKADMVFNDPPYGMKKEKDGVLNDNLNFDELLEFNKKWIPLTFDNTKENGSWYCWGIDEPLMDIYSNILKPMIKEQKITFRNLITWDKGSGQGQLSENFRMYPIADEKCLFVMCGQC
;
A
#
# COMPACT_ATOMS: atom_id res chain seq x y z
N MET A 1 26.96 22.68 -5.99
CA MET A 1 25.94 22.78 -7.03
C MET A 1 24.58 22.76 -6.32
N GLN A 2 23.93 23.93 -6.18
CA GLN A 2 22.60 24.00 -5.58
C GLN A 2 21.61 23.49 -6.64
N LEU A 3 20.90 22.41 -6.32
CA LEU A 3 19.76 21.96 -7.11
C LEU A 3 18.67 23.05 -6.98
N GLN A 4 18.40 23.77 -8.06
CA GLN A 4 17.18 24.57 -8.16
C GLN A 4 16.02 23.59 -8.30
N VAL A 5 15.24 23.45 -7.25
CA VAL A 5 13.95 22.75 -7.30
C VAL A 5 12.95 23.72 -7.93
N GLU A 6 12.58 23.52 -9.19
CA GLU A 6 11.44 24.23 -9.75
C GLU A 6 10.17 23.70 -9.07
N TYR A 7 9.53 24.58 -8.32
CA TYR A 7 8.21 24.31 -7.75
C TYR A 7 7.16 24.44 -8.86
N VAL A 8 6.67 23.30 -9.35
CA VAL A 8 5.50 23.28 -10.23
C VAL A 8 4.25 23.26 -9.36
N ASP A 9 3.41 24.29 -9.52
CA ASP A 9 2.08 24.28 -8.87
C ASP A 9 1.18 23.24 -9.55
N ILE A 10 1.11 22.07 -8.94
CA ILE A 10 0.31 20.94 -9.47
C ILE A 10 -1.19 21.25 -9.52
N SER A 11 -1.69 22.23 -8.75
CA SER A 11 -3.11 22.62 -8.77
C SER A 11 -3.52 23.23 -10.12
N THR A 12 -2.54 23.74 -10.89
CA THR A 12 -2.76 24.34 -12.22
C THR A 12 -2.77 23.29 -13.35
N ILE A 13 -2.29 22.07 -13.08
CA ILE A 13 -2.22 21.00 -14.06
C ILE A 13 -3.59 20.33 -14.16
N LYS A 14 -4.27 20.54 -15.29
CA LYS A 14 -5.51 19.80 -15.59
C LYS A 14 -5.13 18.45 -16.20
N PRO A 15 -5.60 17.34 -15.62
CA PRO A 15 -5.41 16.03 -16.23
C PRO A 15 -6.02 16.02 -17.65
N SER A 16 -5.37 15.29 -18.55
CA SER A 16 -5.91 15.05 -19.88
C SER A 16 -7.30 14.42 -19.80
N LYS A 17 -8.22 14.82 -20.68
CA LYS A 17 -9.56 14.21 -20.76
C LYS A 17 -9.49 12.72 -21.12
N GLU A 18 -8.48 12.35 -21.91
CA GLU A 18 -8.21 10.97 -22.26
C GLU A 18 -6.85 10.56 -21.68
N PRO A 19 -6.78 9.41 -20.98
CA PRO A 19 -5.51 8.89 -20.49
C PRO A 19 -4.57 8.62 -21.66
N THR A 20 -3.32 9.10 -21.57
CA THR A 20 -2.27 8.79 -22.54
C THR A 20 -1.48 7.54 -22.14
N SER A 21 -1.45 7.22 -20.82
CA SER A 21 -0.79 6.04 -20.29
C SER A 21 -1.59 4.77 -20.56
N LYS A 22 -0.89 3.71 -20.97
CA LYS A 22 -1.46 2.38 -21.20
C LYS A 22 -0.97 1.40 -20.15
N LEU A 23 -1.75 0.38 -19.89
CA LEU A 23 -1.37 -0.69 -19.00
C LEU A 23 -0.05 -1.35 -19.46
N GLY A 24 0.93 -1.39 -18.58
CA GLY A 24 2.28 -1.90 -18.87
C GLY A 24 3.30 -0.83 -19.24
N ASP A 25 2.91 0.45 -19.38
CA ASP A 25 3.85 1.54 -19.62
C ASP A 25 4.70 1.82 -18.37
N ILE A 26 6.01 2.05 -18.59
CA ILE A 26 6.95 2.45 -17.54
C ILE A 26 7.52 3.82 -17.92
N TYR A 27 7.49 4.73 -16.94
CA TYR A 27 8.03 6.07 -17.04
C TYR A 27 9.30 6.20 -16.20
N GLN A 28 10.36 6.76 -16.80
CA GLN A 28 11.60 7.07 -16.09
C GLN A 28 11.51 8.51 -15.54
N LEU A 29 11.63 8.68 -14.23
CA LEU A 29 11.56 9.95 -13.53
C LEU A 29 12.89 10.19 -12.79
N GLY A 30 13.91 10.67 -13.51
CA GLY A 30 15.28 10.71 -12.98
C GLY A 30 15.78 9.30 -12.69
N GLU A 31 16.07 8.96 -11.45
CA GLU A 31 16.48 7.62 -11.01
C GLU A 31 15.29 6.72 -10.64
N HIS A 32 14.07 7.25 -10.64
CA HIS A 32 12.87 6.54 -10.25
C HIS A 32 12.12 5.96 -11.45
N LYS A 33 11.39 4.88 -11.24
CA LYS A 33 10.50 4.28 -12.23
C LYS A 33 9.06 4.35 -11.73
N LEU A 34 8.14 4.71 -12.62
CA LEU A 34 6.69 4.66 -12.37
C LEU A 34 6.05 3.79 -13.43
N MET A 35 5.20 2.87 -13.03
CA MET A 35 4.47 1.98 -13.93
C MET A 35 2.97 2.20 -13.85
N CYS A 36 2.33 2.35 -15.00
CA CYS A 36 0.90 2.16 -15.14
C CYS A 36 0.63 0.65 -15.20
N GLY A 37 0.37 0.02 -14.06
CA GLY A 37 0.32 -1.44 -13.94
C GLY A 37 -0.68 -1.93 -12.91
N ASP A 38 -0.84 -3.24 -12.86
CA ASP A 38 -1.62 -3.95 -11.86
C ASP A 38 -0.67 -4.59 -10.86
N SER A 39 -0.74 -4.16 -9.59
CA SER A 39 0.10 -4.68 -8.50
C SER A 39 -0.18 -6.15 -8.14
N THR A 40 -1.31 -6.71 -8.60
CA THR A 40 -1.62 -8.14 -8.44
C THR A 40 -1.05 -9.00 -9.57
N ASN A 41 -0.49 -8.38 -10.61
CA ASN A 41 0.11 -9.07 -11.74
C ASN A 41 1.62 -9.22 -11.54
N ALA A 42 2.08 -10.47 -11.37
CA ALA A 42 3.49 -10.77 -11.16
C ALA A 42 4.40 -10.32 -12.31
N GLU A 43 3.92 -10.35 -13.56
CA GLU A 43 4.70 -9.92 -14.74
C GLU A 43 4.91 -8.39 -14.72
N HIS A 44 3.87 -7.63 -14.31
CA HIS A 44 4.00 -6.17 -14.17
C HIS A 44 5.00 -5.81 -13.08
N VAL A 45 4.92 -6.47 -11.92
CA VAL A 45 5.84 -6.24 -10.81
C VAL A 45 7.27 -6.62 -11.24
N ALA A 46 7.48 -7.78 -11.85
CA ALA A 46 8.78 -8.22 -12.33
C ALA A 46 9.37 -7.25 -13.37
N LYS A 47 8.54 -6.76 -14.30
CA LYS A 47 8.95 -5.78 -15.32
C LYS A 47 9.38 -4.45 -14.69
N LEU A 48 8.63 -3.95 -13.70
CA LEU A 48 8.98 -2.72 -12.99
C LEU A 48 10.27 -2.86 -12.20
N MET A 49 10.43 -3.97 -11.48
CA MET A 49 11.59 -4.24 -10.62
C MET A 49 12.84 -4.59 -11.40
N ASP A 50 12.71 -5.12 -12.61
CA ASP A 50 13.82 -5.40 -13.55
C ASP A 50 14.98 -6.18 -12.88
N GLY A 51 14.64 -7.19 -12.08
CA GLY A 51 15.58 -8.03 -11.34
C GLY A 51 16.18 -7.38 -10.08
N VAL A 52 15.85 -6.14 -9.78
CA VAL A 52 16.32 -5.45 -8.56
C VAL A 52 15.36 -5.73 -7.42
N LYS A 53 15.88 -5.98 -6.22
CA LYS A 53 15.10 -6.11 -4.99
C LYS A 53 15.15 -4.81 -4.18
N ALA A 54 14.03 -4.45 -3.58
CA ALA A 54 13.90 -3.27 -2.74
C ALA A 54 14.50 -3.48 -1.35
N ASP A 55 15.13 -2.46 -0.81
CA ASP A 55 15.55 -2.40 0.60
C ASP A 55 14.35 -2.14 1.52
N MET A 56 13.35 -1.45 0.99
CA MET A 56 12.13 -1.13 1.70
C MET A 56 10.92 -1.17 0.76
N VAL A 57 9.83 -1.71 1.23
CA VAL A 57 8.51 -1.65 0.58
C VAL A 57 7.56 -0.90 1.50
N PHE A 58 6.86 0.09 0.93
CA PHE A 58 5.90 0.92 1.64
C PHE A 58 4.57 0.87 0.89
N ASN A 59 3.55 0.32 1.52
CA ASN A 59 2.25 0.07 0.91
C ASN A 59 1.16 0.88 1.59
N ASP A 60 0.30 1.47 0.75
CA ASP A 60 -0.94 2.15 1.15
C ASP A 60 -2.07 1.62 0.26
N PRO A 61 -2.58 0.39 0.54
CA PRO A 61 -3.58 -0.27 -0.28
C PRO A 61 -4.98 0.31 -0.04
N PRO A 62 -5.98 -0.04 -0.87
CA PRO A 62 -7.39 0.26 -0.56
C PRO A 62 -7.80 -0.31 0.79
N TYR A 63 -8.62 0.45 1.54
CA TYR A 63 -9.07 0.08 2.90
C TYR A 63 -10.50 -0.47 2.95
N GLY A 64 -11.23 -0.47 1.82
CA GLY A 64 -12.64 -0.83 1.77
C GLY A 64 -13.58 0.28 2.27
N MET A 65 -13.15 1.54 2.21
CA MET A 65 -13.90 2.70 2.71
C MET A 65 -14.90 3.28 1.70
N LYS A 66 -15.13 2.61 0.58
CA LYS A 66 -16.06 3.01 -0.49
C LYS A 66 -15.72 4.33 -1.17
N LYS A 67 -14.42 4.60 -1.37
CA LYS A 67 -13.89 5.82 -1.99
C LYS A 67 -13.55 5.69 -3.48
N GLU A 68 -14.09 4.72 -4.20
CA GLU A 68 -13.85 4.61 -5.65
C GLU A 68 -14.30 5.84 -6.43
N LYS A 69 -15.35 6.53 -5.95
CA LYS A 69 -15.78 7.81 -6.53
C LYS A 69 -14.74 8.91 -6.41
N ASP A 70 -13.85 8.79 -5.44
CA ASP A 70 -12.75 9.72 -5.19
C ASP A 70 -11.45 9.27 -5.90
N GLY A 71 -11.53 8.22 -6.73
CA GLY A 71 -10.43 7.72 -7.56
C GLY A 71 -9.60 6.60 -6.93
N VAL A 72 -10.01 6.05 -5.79
CA VAL A 72 -9.33 4.92 -5.14
C VAL A 72 -9.89 3.61 -5.68
N LEU A 73 -9.20 3.03 -6.66
CA LEU A 73 -9.59 1.75 -7.27
C LEU A 73 -9.63 0.63 -6.22
N ASN A 74 -10.64 -0.25 -6.31
CA ASN A 74 -10.90 -1.38 -5.40
C ASN A 74 -11.28 -1.00 -3.96
N ASP A 75 -11.61 0.26 -3.67
CA ASP A 75 -11.98 0.68 -2.32
C ASP A 75 -13.46 0.40 -1.98
N ASN A 76 -14.25 -0.10 -2.94
CA ASN A 76 -15.62 -0.55 -2.72
C ASN A 76 -15.73 -2.06 -2.40
N LEU A 77 -14.62 -2.79 -2.40
CA LEU A 77 -14.60 -4.20 -2.03
C LEU A 77 -15.07 -4.37 -0.58
N ASN A 78 -15.84 -5.41 -0.31
CA ASN A 78 -16.08 -5.84 1.07
C ASN A 78 -14.81 -6.47 1.66
N PHE A 79 -14.79 -6.72 2.97
CA PHE A 79 -13.55 -7.16 3.64
C PHE A 79 -13.07 -8.54 3.18
N ASP A 80 -13.98 -9.47 2.83
CA ASP A 80 -13.59 -10.77 2.27
C ASP A 80 -12.95 -10.62 0.89
N GLU A 81 -13.56 -9.81 0.02
CA GLU A 81 -13.01 -9.49 -1.30
C GLU A 81 -11.67 -8.75 -1.21
N LEU A 82 -11.55 -7.84 -0.23
CA LEU A 82 -10.33 -7.10 0.05
C LEU A 82 -9.21 -8.02 0.52
N LEU A 83 -9.53 -9.00 1.37
CA LEU A 83 -8.56 -10.02 1.79
C LEU A 83 -8.07 -10.84 0.59
N GLU A 84 -8.96 -11.27 -0.31
CA GLU A 84 -8.59 -11.99 -1.53
C GLU A 84 -7.74 -11.13 -2.49
N PHE A 85 -8.02 -9.84 -2.57
CA PHE A 85 -7.16 -8.88 -3.28
C PHE A 85 -5.77 -8.80 -2.63
N ASN A 86 -5.70 -8.66 -1.31
CA ASN A 86 -4.45 -8.55 -0.56
C ASN A 86 -3.59 -9.82 -0.67
N LYS A 87 -4.18 -11.00 -0.72
CA LYS A 87 -3.48 -12.28 -0.94
C LYS A 87 -2.75 -12.35 -2.28
N LYS A 88 -3.15 -11.55 -3.28
CA LYS A 88 -2.53 -11.55 -4.60
C LYS A 88 -1.27 -10.68 -4.66
N TRP A 89 -1.31 -9.47 -4.11
CA TRP A 89 -0.21 -8.54 -4.26
C TRP A 89 0.81 -8.61 -3.11
N ILE A 90 0.39 -8.92 -1.87
CA ILE A 90 1.31 -8.95 -0.72
C ILE A 90 2.49 -9.92 -0.91
N PRO A 91 2.27 -11.19 -1.32
CA PRO A 91 3.40 -12.10 -1.57
C PRO A 91 4.38 -11.57 -2.62
N LEU A 92 3.88 -10.92 -3.69
CA LEU A 92 4.74 -10.35 -4.73
C LEU A 92 5.66 -9.25 -4.19
N THR A 93 5.20 -8.48 -3.21
CA THR A 93 6.05 -7.46 -2.57
C THR A 93 7.16 -8.08 -1.75
N PHE A 94 6.89 -9.16 -1.01
CA PHE A 94 7.92 -9.89 -0.26
C PHE A 94 8.94 -10.55 -1.18
N ASP A 95 8.49 -11.16 -2.30
CA ASP A 95 9.36 -11.79 -3.29
C ASP A 95 10.33 -10.78 -3.94
N ASN A 96 9.96 -9.50 -3.97
CA ASN A 96 10.77 -8.41 -4.51
C ASN A 96 11.48 -7.57 -3.44
N THR A 97 11.47 -7.99 -2.19
CA THR A 97 12.20 -7.35 -1.08
C THR A 97 13.49 -8.12 -0.79
N LYS A 98 14.56 -7.41 -0.45
CA LYS A 98 15.83 -8.01 -0.03
C LYS A 98 15.66 -8.77 1.29
N GLU A 99 16.51 -9.75 1.53
CA GLU A 99 16.69 -10.30 2.88
C GLU A 99 17.10 -9.16 3.83
N ASN A 100 16.51 -9.13 5.03
CA ASN A 100 16.59 -8.03 5.99
C ASN A 100 15.97 -6.70 5.52
N GLY A 101 15.26 -6.68 4.38
CA GLY A 101 14.51 -5.52 3.94
C GLY A 101 13.28 -5.24 4.81
N SER A 102 12.85 -4.00 4.85
CA SER A 102 11.72 -3.53 5.66
C SER A 102 10.44 -3.48 4.83
N TRP A 103 9.33 -3.93 5.41
CA TRP A 103 8.03 -3.92 4.76
C TRP A 103 6.99 -3.21 5.65
N TYR A 104 6.30 -2.23 5.08
CA TYR A 104 5.29 -1.43 5.74
C TYR A 104 3.97 -1.52 5.00
N CYS A 105 2.86 -1.63 5.74
CA CYS A 105 1.52 -1.61 5.17
C CYS A 105 0.59 -0.79 6.05
N TRP A 106 0.09 0.30 5.50
CA TRP A 106 -0.90 1.17 6.12
C TRP A 106 -2.30 0.61 5.96
N GLY A 107 -3.17 0.97 6.88
CA GLY A 107 -4.57 0.58 6.84
C GLY A 107 -5.32 0.95 8.10
N ILE A 108 -6.56 0.49 8.14
CA ILE A 108 -7.45 0.57 9.30
C ILE A 108 -7.57 -0.79 9.98
N ASP A 109 -8.14 -0.81 11.18
CA ASP A 109 -8.12 -1.95 12.11
C ASP A 109 -8.45 -3.31 11.48
N GLU A 110 -9.66 -3.53 10.99
CA GLU A 110 -10.14 -4.85 10.56
C GLU A 110 -9.38 -5.36 9.33
N PRO A 111 -9.18 -4.60 8.23
CA PRO A 111 -8.37 -5.04 7.12
C PRO A 111 -6.92 -5.39 7.50
N LEU A 112 -6.29 -4.65 8.41
CA LEU A 112 -4.94 -4.98 8.88
C LEU A 112 -4.90 -6.23 9.74
N MET A 113 -5.93 -6.47 10.58
CA MET A 113 -6.06 -7.72 11.34
C MET A 113 -6.20 -8.92 10.42
N ASP A 114 -6.95 -8.79 9.31
CA ASP A 114 -7.09 -9.82 8.30
C ASP A 114 -5.78 -10.09 7.55
N ILE A 115 -5.07 -9.05 7.12
CA ILE A 115 -3.74 -9.18 6.55
C ILE A 115 -2.80 -9.90 7.52
N TYR A 116 -2.75 -9.46 8.79
CA TYR A 116 -1.89 -10.08 9.77
C TYR A 116 -2.23 -11.56 10.00
N SER A 117 -3.53 -11.86 10.21
CA SER A 117 -3.96 -13.20 10.61
C SER A 117 -3.88 -14.21 9.47
N ASN A 118 -4.25 -13.80 8.25
CA ASN A 118 -4.45 -14.71 7.13
C ASN A 118 -3.26 -14.75 6.15
N ILE A 119 -2.41 -13.70 6.14
CA ILE A 119 -1.28 -13.61 5.22
C ILE A 119 0.06 -13.63 5.98
N LEU A 120 0.27 -12.69 6.91
CA LEU A 120 1.57 -12.55 7.55
C LEU A 120 1.85 -13.65 8.58
N LYS A 121 0.86 -14.01 9.39
CA LYS A 121 1.05 -15.05 10.43
C LYS A 121 1.46 -16.42 9.90
N PRO A 122 0.94 -16.92 8.77
CA PRO A 122 1.49 -18.10 8.09
C PRO A 122 2.96 -17.92 7.70
N MET A 123 3.34 -16.80 7.10
CA MET A 123 4.72 -16.52 6.68
C MET A 123 5.69 -16.39 7.87
N ILE A 124 5.20 -15.84 9.00
CA ILE A 124 5.98 -15.80 10.26
C ILE A 124 6.23 -17.21 10.77
N LYS A 125 5.23 -18.09 10.75
CA LYS A 125 5.38 -19.51 11.16
C LYS A 125 6.38 -20.27 10.29
N GLU A 126 6.44 -19.93 9.01
CA GLU A 126 7.42 -20.47 8.05
C GLU A 126 8.80 -19.80 8.15
N GLN A 127 8.97 -18.85 9.07
CA GLN A 127 10.21 -18.13 9.31
C GLN A 127 10.70 -17.30 8.09
N LYS A 128 9.79 -16.95 7.19
CA LYS A 128 10.08 -16.11 6.02
C LYS A 128 10.18 -14.63 6.35
N ILE A 129 9.43 -14.20 7.38
CA ILE A 129 9.34 -12.81 7.82
C ILE A 129 9.29 -12.74 9.34
N THR A 130 9.65 -11.58 9.88
CA THR A 130 9.58 -11.28 11.31
C THR A 130 8.70 -10.04 11.54
N PHE A 131 7.61 -10.19 12.28
CA PHE A 131 6.80 -9.05 12.71
C PHE A 131 7.58 -8.20 13.71
N ARG A 132 7.57 -6.89 13.53
CA ARG A 132 8.28 -5.93 14.39
C ARG A 132 7.33 -5.10 15.23
N ASN A 133 6.49 -4.30 14.59
CA ASN A 133 5.64 -3.35 15.27
C ASN A 133 4.30 -3.16 14.58
N LEU A 134 3.30 -2.79 15.36
CA LEU A 134 2.12 -2.07 14.89
C LEU A 134 2.35 -0.60 15.23
N ILE A 135 2.59 0.21 14.20
CA ILE A 135 2.81 1.64 14.32
C ILE A 135 1.45 2.32 14.30
N THR A 136 1.23 3.29 15.17
CA THR A 136 0.01 4.08 15.20
C THR A 136 0.34 5.53 14.85
N TRP A 137 -0.37 6.06 13.87
CA TRP A 137 -0.36 7.47 13.55
C TRP A 137 -1.58 8.14 14.15
N ASP A 138 -1.37 8.92 15.20
CA ASP A 138 -2.41 9.75 15.82
C ASP A 138 -2.70 10.97 14.94
N LYS A 139 -3.93 11.09 14.48
CA LYS A 139 -4.42 12.22 13.68
C LYS A 139 -4.80 13.45 14.53
N GLY A 140 -4.71 13.34 15.85
CA GLY A 140 -4.99 14.41 16.81
C GLY A 140 -6.47 14.74 17.00
N SER A 141 -7.34 14.29 16.11
CA SER A 141 -8.80 14.47 16.23
C SER A 141 -9.53 13.31 15.58
N GLY A 142 -10.54 12.78 16.27
CA GLY A 142 -11.41 11.75 15.72
C GLY A 142 -12.15 12.27 14.50
N GLN A 143 -11.98 11.60 13.36
CA GLN A 143 -12.79 11.82 12.16
C GLN A 143 -13.90 10.77 12.12
N GLY A 144 -15.12 11.21 11.97
CA GLY A 144 -16.27 10.33 11.84
C GLY A 144 -17.53 10.97 12.38
N GLN A 145 -18.68 10.50 11.89
CA GLN A 145 -19.96 10.95 12.41
C GLN A 145 -20.18 10.34 13.80
N LEU A 146 -20.26 11.18 14.79
CA LEU A 146 -20.87 10.84 16.08
C LEU A 146 -22.36 10.67 15.85
N SER A 147 -22.79 9.47 15.51
CA SER A 147 -24.21 9.13 15.45
C SER A 147 -24.52 8.20 16.62
N GLU A 148 -25.60 8.46 17.33
CA GLU A 148 -26.09 7.58 18.40
C GLU A 148 -26.35 6.13 17.90
N ASN A 149 -26.48 5.95 16.59
CA ASN A 149 -26.67 4.65 15.94
C ASN A 149 -25.34 3.89 15.75
N PHE A 150 -24.19 4.58 15.75
CA PHE A 150 -22.89 3.95 15.65
C PHE A 150 -22.35 3.64 17.05
N ARG A 151 -22.43 2.37 17.45
CA ARG A 151 -21.83 1.87 18.70
C ARG A 151 -20.32 1.66 18.52
N MET A 152 -19.60 2.70 18.05
CA MET A 152 -18.16 2.67 17.81
C MET A 152 -17.53 4.01 18.18
N TYR A 153 -16.27 4.00 18.51
CA TYR A 153 -15.51 5.22 18.73
C TYR A 153 -15.12 5.87 17.38
N PRO A 154 -14.99 7.21 17.33
CA PRO A 154 -14.46 7.89 16.15
C PRO A 154 -13.05 7.38 15.83
N ILE A 155 -12.74 7.20 14.54
CA ILE A 155 -11.41 6.83 14.09
C ILE A 155 -10.52 8.06 14.22
N ALA A 156 -9.59 8.02 15.16
CA ALA A 156 -8.64 9.10 15.45
C ALA A 156 -7.21 8.77 14.98
N ASP A 157 -6.99 7.59 14.46
CA ASP A 157 -5.67 7.10 14.07
C ASP A 157 -5.71 6.30 12.76
N GLU A 158 -4.53 6.06 12.23
CA GLU A 158 -4.26 5.01 11.24
C GLU A 158 -3.13 4.13 11.74
N LYS A 159 -3.08 2.92 11.25
CA LYS A 159 -2.09 1.94 11.69
C LYS A 159 -1.24 1.45 10.54
N CYS A 160 0.00 1.06 10.88
CA CYS A 160 0.90 0.48 9.91
C CYS A 160 1.55 -0.77 10.49
N LEU A 161 1.43 -1.88 9.77
CA LEU A 161 2.19 -3.09 10.07
C LEU A 161 3.63 -2.91 9.61
N PHE A 162 4.58 -3.08 10.54
CA PHE A 162 6.00 -3.13 10.23
C PHE A 162 6.53 -4.55 10.38
N VAL A 163 7.11 -5.04 9.29
CA VAL A 163 7.63 -6.41 9.16
C VAL A 163 9.01 -6.34 8.52
N MET A 164 9.89 -7.25 8.89
CA MET A 164 11.17 -7.47 8.21
C MET A 164 11.16 -8.80 7.45
N CYS A 165 11.78 -8.82 6.27
CA CYS A 165 12.03 -10.03 5.53
C CYS A 165 13.15 -10.83 6.19
N GLY A 166 12.99 -12.16 6.27
CA GLY A 166 13.95 -13.05 6.90
C GLY A 166 13.83 -13.13 8.42
N GLN A 167 14.80 -13.79 9.01
CA GLN A 167 14.97 -13.92 10.46
C GLN A 167 15.97 -12.87 10.97
N CYS A 168 15.76 -12.43 12.18
CA CYS A 168 16.70 -11.59 12.94
C CYS A 168 17.36 -12.41 14.03
#